data_79e334029d2c14c419bb86a4598908a6
#
_entry.id   79e334029d2c14c419bb86a4598908a6
#
_cell.length_a   1.000
_cell.length_b   1.000
_cell.length_c   1.000
_cell.angle_alpha   90.00
_cell.angle_beta   90.00
_cell.angle_gamma   90.00
#
_symmetry.space_group_name_H-M   'P 1'
#
loop_
_entity.id
_entity.type
_entity.pdbx_description
1 polymer ?
#
loop_
_entity_poly.entity_id
_entity_poly.type
_entity_poly.pdbx_seq_one_letter_code
_entity_poly.pdbx_strand_id
1 'polypeptide(L)'
;VKKTSRIIAFILLIALLFTGMGMTYKNVVKNVNLGLDLQGGFEVLFQVDPLNKGDKIDKKALQATSQTLENRVNVLGVSEPKIQIEDPNRIRVQLAGIKDQAQARKLLSTQANLTIRDAEDHVLMSGSDIKQGSAKQEFKQETNQPTVTFKVKSKDKFKKVTEKISKKRDNVMVVWLDFEKGDSYKKEAKKQQEGKKPKFISAASVDQPINSSSVEISGGFNGKKRC
;
A
#
# COMPACT_ATOMS: atom_id res chain seq x y z
N VAL A 1 -64.96 25.03 15.55
CA VAL A 1 -64.20 23.89 15.08
C VAL A 1 -64.41 22.76 16.06
N LYS A 2 -64.99 21.65 15.64
CA LYS A 2 -65.39 20.51 16.49
C LYS A 2 -64.17 19.90 17.11
N LYS A 3 -64.22 19.51 18.40
CA LYS A 3 -63.09 18.87 19.14
C LYS A 3 -62.50 17.67 18.37
N THR A 4 -63.34 16.91 17.66
CA THR A 4 -62.97 15.79 16.79
C THR A 4 -61.98 16.17 15.67
N SER A 5 -62.17 17.32 15.03
CA SER A 5 -61.29 17.79 13.95
C SER A 5 -59.87 18.11 14.45
N ARG A 6 -59.75 18.62 15.68
CA ARG A 6 -58.41 18.87 16.30
C ARG A 6 -57.70 17.58 16.67
N ILE A 7 -58.42 16.57 17.15
CA ILE A 7 -57.87 15.25 17.46
C ILE A 7 -57.38 14.56 16.20
N ILE A 8 -58.15 14.59 15.11
CA ILE A 8 -57.75 14.02 13.81
C ILE A 8 -56.50 14.73 13.27
N ALA A 9 -56.45 16.07 13.32
CA ALA A 9 -55.27 16.82 12.91
C ALA A 9 -54.03 16.47 13.73
N PHE A 10 -54.18 16.28 15.03
CA PHE A 10 -53.07 15.87 15.92
C PHE A 10 -52.57 14.46 15.59
N ILE A 11 -53.48 13.49 15.35
CA ILE A 11 -53.09 12.13 14.96
C ILE A 11 -52.36 12.12 13.61
N LEU A 12 -52.82 12.90 12.63
CA LEU A 12 -52.20 13.04 11.32
C LEU A 12 -50.80 13.63 11.44
N LEU A 13 -50.61 14.64 12.31
CA LEU A 13 -49.31 15.24 12.56
C LEU A 13 -48.30 14.25 13.18
N ILE A 14 -48.77 13.46 14.16
CA ILE A 14 -47.95 12.39 14.76
C ILE A 14 -47.61 11.33 13.71
N ALA A 15 -48.54 10.88 12.91
CA ALA A 15 -48.29 9.89 11.86
C ALA A 15 -47.26 10.40 10.84
N LEU A 16 -47.32 11.69 10.47
CA LEU A 16 -46.39 12.32 9.55
C LEU A 16 -44.98 12.40 10.16
N LEU A 17 -44.84 12.72 11.45
CA LEU A 17 -43.56 12.72 12.16
C LEU A 17 -42.96 11.33 12.24
N PHE A 18 -43.73 10.29 12.58
CA PHE A 18 -43.25 8.92 12.62
C PHE A 18 -42.83 8.40 11.25
N THR A 19 -43.55 8.77 10.19
CA THR A 19 -43.20 8.42 8.81
C THR A 19 -41.91 9.08 8.39
N GLY A 20 -41.72 10.36 8.69
CA GLY A 20 -40.48 11.10 8.45
C GLY A 20 -39.26 10.50 9.20
N MET A 21 -39.47 10.15 10.48
CA MET A 21 -38.45 9.47 11.29
C MET A 21 -38.11 8.11 10.74
N GLY A 22 -39.08 7.31 10.29
CA GLY A 22 -38.86 5.99 9.70
C GLY A 22 -38.12 6.04 8.37
N MET A 23 -38.37 7.05 7.54
CA MET A 23 -37.62 7.24 6.28
C MET A 23 -36.16 7.64 6.49
N THR A 24 -35.90 8.45 7.50
CA THR A 24 -34.51 8.94 7.79
C THR A 24 -33.71 7.97 8.63
N TYR A 25 -34.35 7.09 9.41
CA TYR A 25 -33.69 6.15 10.33
C TYR A 25 -32.60 5.31 9.67
N LYS A 26 -32.89 4.70 8.50
CA LYS A 26 -31.91 3.87 7.78
C LYS A 26 -30.66 4.65 7.32
N ASN A 27 -30.84 5.91 6.93
CA ASN A 27 -29.74 6.75 6.49
C ASN A 27 -28.90 7.27 7.66
N VAL A 28 -29.56 7.59 8.78
CA VAL A 28 -28.87 8.03 10.00
C VAL A 28 -28.05 6.90 10.60
N VAL A 29 -28.63 5.71 10.75
CA VAL A 29 -27.93 4.54 11.31
C VAL A 29 -26.75 4.08 10.45
N LYS A 30 -26.87 4.21 9.12
CA LYS A 30 -25.78 3.86 8.19
C LYS A 30 -24.58 4.80 8.28
N ASN A 31 -24.81 6.05 8.67
CA ASN A 31 -23.78 7.11 8.72
C ASN A 31 -23.20 7.33 10.14
N VAL A 32 -23.67 6.56 11.13
CA VAL A 32 -23.06 6.60 12.47
C VAL A 32 -21.80 5.76 12.47
N ASN A 33 -20.64 6.41 12.49
CA ASN A 33 -19.35 5.76 12.68
C ASN A 33 -19.29 5.23 14.11
N LEU A 34 -19.64 3.96 14.28
CA LEU A 34 -19.52 3.25 15.55
C LEU A 34 -18.02 3.06 15.85
N GLY A 35 -17.64 3.27 17.11
CA GLY A 35 -16.24 3.03 17.55
C GLY A 35 -15.82 1.55 17.41
N LEU A 36 -14.52 1.31 17.50
CA LEU A 36 -13.92 -0.04 17.41
C LEU A 36 -14.56 -1.04 18.36
N ASP A 37 -15.04 -0.58 19.53
CA ASP A 37 -15.67 -1.41 20.56
C ASP A 37 -17.02 -1.99 20.13
N LEU A 38 -17.75 -1.30 19.24
CA LEU A 38 -19.09 -1.69 18.79
C LEU A 38 -19.07 -2.41 17.42
N GLN A 39 -18.11 -2.08 16.55
CA GLN A 39 -17.98 -2.73 15.24
C GLN A 39 -17.08 -3.95 15.26
N GLY A 40 -16.34 -4.15 16.36
CA GLY A 40 -15.22 -5.08 16.41
C GLY A 40 -14.06 -4.53 15.56
N GLY A 41 -12.86 -4.74 15.99
CA GLY A 41 -11.66 -4.26 15.31
C GLY A 41 -10.46 -4.33 16.23
N PHE A 42 -9.36 -3.74 15.81
CA PHE A 42 -8.19 -3.62 16.68
C PHE A 42 -7.41 -2.35 16.36
N GLU A 43 -6.65 -1.94 17.33
CA GLU A 43 -5.70 -0.83 17.22
C GLU A 43 -4.29 -1.37 17.41
N VAL A 44 -3.37 -0.86 16.60
CA VAL A 44 -1.93 -1.14 16.74
C VAL A 44 -1.18 0.17 16.69
N LEU A 45 -0.25 0.33 17.64
CA LEU A 45 0.70 1.43 17.66
C LEU A 45 2.05 0.89 17.17
N PHE A 46 2.48 1.33 16.00
CA PHE A 46 3.79 1.00 15.45
C PHE A 46 4.80 2.05 15.87
N GLN A 47 5.98 1.60 16.25
CA GLN A 47 7.16 2.43 16.36
C GLN A 47 7.98 2.29 15.09
N VAL A 48 8.35 3.42 14.50
CA VAL A 48 9.20 3.46 13.32
C VAL A 48 10.64 3.61 13.76
N ASP A 49 11.47 2.64 13.42
CA ASP A 49 12.89 2.64 13.73
C ASP A 49 13.73 2.84 12.46
N PRO A 50 14.87 3.53 12.56
CA PRO A 50 15.75 3.73 11.40
C PRO A 50 16.38 2.40 10.97
N LEU A 51 16.51 2.20 9.65
CA LEU A 51 17.13 1.00 9.07
C LEU A 51 18.62 0.86 9.43
N ASN A 52 19.31 1.99 9.61
CA ASN A 52 20.73 1.98 9.99
C ASN A 52 20.94 2.76 11.30
N LYS A 53 21.90 2.32 12.10
CA LYS A 53 22.32 3.07 13.31
C LYS A 53 22.85 4.46 12.90
N GLY A 54 22.22 5.50 13.45
CA GLY A 54 22.59 6.90 13.20
C GLY A 54 21.69 7.66 12.20
N ASP A 55 20.80 6.98 11.46
CA ASP A 55 19.80 7.65 10.64
C ASP A 55 18.71 8.27 11.54
N LYS A 56 18.27 9.49 11.20
CA LYS A 56 17.15 10.14 11.88
C LYS A 56 15.88 9.88 11.10
N ILE A 57 14.80 9.60 11.82
CA ILE A 57 13.46 9.52 11.25
C ILE A 57 12.92 10.93 11.08
N ASP A 58 12.74 11.33 9.83
CA ASP A 58 12.12 12.60 9.48
C ASP A 58 10.61 12.44 9.19
N LYS A 59 9.91 13.56 9.06
CA LYS A 59 8.47 13.55 8.72
C LYS A 59 8.17 12.85 7.40
N LYS A 60 9.10 12.90 6.44
CA LYS A 60 8.93 12.23 5.13
C LYS A 60 9.01 10.72 5.28
N ALA A 61 9.91 10.21 6.11
CA ALA A 61 9.99 8.79 6.42
C ALA A 61 8.72 8.27 7.11
N LEU A 62 8.17 9.04 8.06
CA LEU A 62 6.89 8.72 8.71
C LEU A 62 5.73 8.72 7.73
N GLN A 63 5.65 9.71 6.84
CA GLN A 63 4.62 9.78 5.80
C GLN A 63 4.72 8.59 4.83
N ALA A 64 5.92 8.24 4.38
CA ALA A 64 6.14 7.09 3.50
C ALA A 64 5.75 5.77 4.18
N THR A 65 6.07 5.62 5.46
CA THR A 65 5.68 4.44 6.26
C THR A 65 4.17 4.38 6.44
N SER A 66 3.53 5.51 6.76
CA SER A 66 2.07 5.62 6.87
C SER A 66 1.39 5.21 5.56
N GLN A 67 1.87 5.70 4.41
CA GLN A 67 1.34 5.33 3.10
C GLN A 67 1.52 3.84 2.80
N THR A 68 2.63 3.25 3.21
CA THR A 68 2.89 1.81 3.06
C THR A 68 1.90 0.99 3.89
N LEU A 69 1.64 1.40 5.14
CA LEU A 69 0.64 0.76 6.00
C LEU A 69 -0.76 0.88 5.41
N GLU A 70 -1.12 2.05 4.86
CA GLU A 70 -2.41 2.26 4.19
C GLU A 70 -2.60 1.32 3.00
N ASN A 71 -1.57 1.19 2.15
CA ASN A 71 -1.61 0.27 1.02
C ASN A 71 -1.81 -1.19 1.46
N ARG A 72 -1.17 -1.61 2.54
CA ARG A 72 -1.33 -2.97 3.11
C ARG A 72 -2.72 -3.19 3.68
N VAL A 73 -3.27 -2.20 4.36
CA VAL A 73 -4.64 -2.25 4.90
C VAL A 73 -5.66 -2.34 3.77
N ASN A 74 -5.44 -1.61 2.68
CA ASN A 74 -6.32 -1.67 1.50
C ASN A 74 -6.36 -3.06 0.87
N VAL A 75 -5.25 -3.83 0.91
CA VAL A 75 -5.21 -5.23 0.45
C VAL A 75 -6.09 -6.13 1.32
N LEU A 76 -6.24 -5.81 2.60
CA LEU A 76 -7.12 -6.54 3.53
C LEU A 76 -8.61 -6.29 3.28
N GLY A 77 -8.96 -5.34 2.41
CA GLY A 77 -10.34 -4.98 2.10
C GLY A 77 -11.07 -4.27 3.25
N VAL A 78 -10.31 -3.63 4.15
CA VAL A 78 -10.88 -2.86 5.26
C VAL A 78 -11.46 -1.57 4.76
N SER A 79 -12.71 -1.30 5.12
CA SER A 79 -13.35 -0.02 4.85
C SER A 79 -12.91 0.99 5.92
N GLU A 80 -12.42 2.15 5.48
CA GLU A 80 -12.10 3.31 6.32
C GLU A 80 -11.07 3.05 7.45
N PRO A 81 -9.83 2.64 7.12
CA PRO A 81 -8.76 2.56 8.11
C PRO A 81 -8.40 3.97 8.61
N LYS A 82 -8.22 4.13 9.92
CA LYS A 82 -7.68 5.37 10.50
C LYS A 82 -6.20 5.17 10.77
N ILE A 83 -5.36 5.91 10.05
CA ILE A 83 -3.91 5.89 10.21
C ILE A 83 -3.45 7.28 10.61
N GLN A 84 -2.82 7.39 11.78
CA GLN A 84 -2.40 8.67 12.36
C GLN A 84 -0.92 8.61 12.74
N ILE A 85 -0.17 9.61 12.30
CA ILE A 85 1.23 9.79 12.71
C ILE A 85 1.23 10.46 14.08
N GLU A 86 1.96 9.88 15.03
CA GLU A 86 2.18 10.40 16.37
C GLU A 86 3.67 10.70 16.60
N ASP A 87 3.95 11.91 17.04
CA ASP A 87 5.31 12.30 17.37
C ASP A 87 5.88 11.46 18.52
N PRO A 88 7.19 11.17 18.57
CA PRO A 88 8.20 11.56 17.56
C PRO A 88 8.34 10.61 16.37
N ASN A 89 7.97 9.33 16.50
CA ASN A 89 8.23 8.28 15.50
C ASN A 89 7.23 7.13 15.58
N ARG A 90 5.97 7.42 15.88
CA ARG A 90 4.92 6.39 16.01
C ARG A 90 3.83 6.58 14.97
N ILE A 91 3.20 5.48 14.61
CA ILE A 91 2.04 5.46 13.71
C ILE A 91 0.97 4.60 14.35
N ARG A 92 -0.17 5.20 14.63
CA ARG A 92 -1.37 4.51 15.13
C ARG A 92 -2.22 4.06 13.96
N VAL A 93 -2.56 2.78 13.94
CA VAL A 93 -3.44 2.16 12.93
C VAL A 93 -4.64 1.57 13.62
N GLN A 94 -5.82 2.05 13.28
CA GLN A 94 -7.11 1.56 13.77
C GLN A 94 -7.89 0.94 12.61
N LEU A 95 -8.29 -0.31 12.77
CA LEU A 95 -9.00 -1.10 11.76
C LEU A 95 -10.31 -1.61 12.35
N ALA A 96 -11.43 -1.14 11.80
CA ALA A 96 -12.76 -1.59 12.19
C ALA A 96 -13.23 -2.76 11.30
N GLY A 97 -14.05 -3.65 11.85
CA GLY A 97 -14.72 -4.71 11.10
C GLY A 97 -13.83 -5.86 10.60
N ILE A 98 -12.61 -5.99 11.12
CA ILE A 98 -11.70 -7.09 10.75
C ILE A 98 -12.09 -8.37 11.46
N LYS A 99 -12.33 -9.44 10.69
CA LYS A 99 -12.65 -10.77 11.19
C LYS A 99 -11.41 -11.52 11.70
N ASP A 100 -10.29 -11.41 11.00
CA ASP A 100 -9.02 -12.06 11.36
C ASP A 100 -7.97 -11.02 11.78
N GLN A 101 -7.98 -10.70 13.07
CA GLN A 101 -7.03 -9.75 13.67
C GLN A 101 -5.58 -10.29 13.64
N ALA A 102 -5.38 -11.59 13.72
CA ALA A 102 -4.04 -12.19 13.73
C ALA A 102 -3.37 -12.05 12.36
N GLN A 103 -4.11 -12.34 11.29
CA GLN A 103 -3.63 -12.17 9.92
C GLN A 103 -3.36 -10.69 9.61
N ALA A 104 -4.25 -9.80 10.01
CA ALA A 104 -4.07 -8.36 9.80
C ALA A 104 -2.84 -7.83 10.55
N ARG A 105 -2.65 -8.22 11.81
CA ARG A 105 -1.49 -7.87 12.62
C ARG A 105 -0.20 -8.38 12.00
N LYS A 106 -0.17 -9.63 11.53
CA LYS A 106 0.98 -10.23 10.85
C LYS A 106 1.32 -9.46 9.57
N LEU A 107 0.34 -9.14 8.74
CA LEU A 107 0.55 -8.40 7.48
C LEU A 107 1.09 -6.99 7.75
N LEU A 108 0.59 -6.30 8.75
CA LEU A 108 1.01 -4.96 9.11
C LEU A 108 2.41 -4.93 9.75
N SER A 109 2.75 -5.92 10.57
CA SER A 109 4.04 -6.01 11.26
C SER A 109 5.17 -6.54 10.38
N THR A 110 4.86 -7.14 9.24
CA THR A 110 5.89 -7.61 8.31
C THR A 110 6.65 -6.41 7.75
N GLN A 111 7.95 -6.35 7.99
CA GLN A 111 8.80 -5.33 7.36
C GLN A 111 8.70 -5.49 5.83
N ALA A 112 8.41 -4.38 5.13
CA ALA A 112 8.45 -4.38 3.68
C ALA A 112 9.88 -4.69 3.23
N ASN A 113 10.08 -5.89 2.69
CA ASN A 113 11.37 -6.34 2.25
C ASN A 113 11.50 -6.18 0.74
N LEU A 114 12.04 -5.03 0.32
CA LEU A 114 12.34 -4.80 -1.08
C LEU A 114 13.61 -5.58 -1.44
N THR A 115 13.48 -6.48 -2.41
CA THR A 115 14.60 -7.20 -2.98
C THR A 115 14.63 -7.05 -4.49
N ILE A 116 15.84 -6.98 -5.04
CA ILE A 116 16.10 -7.04 -6.48
C ILE A 116 16.71 -8.41 -6.73
N ARG A 117 16.09 -9.17 -7.62
CA ARG A 117 16.44 -10.57 -7.90
C ARG A 117 16.67 -10.79 -9.39
N ASP A 118 17.36 -11.87 -9.73
CA ASP A 118 17.46 -12.34 -11.12
C ASP A 118 16.28 -13.22 -11.53
N ALA A 119 16.27 -13.71 -12.75
CA ALA A 119 15.23 -14.59 -13.28
C ALA A 119 15.14 -15.96 -12.58
N GLU A 120 16.18 -16.36 -11.84
CA GLU A 120 16.25 -17.57 -11.02
C GLU A 120 15.94 -17.29 -9.54
N ASP A 121 15.41 -16.11 -9.21
CA ASP A 121 15.01 -15.69 -7.87
C ASP A 121 16.17 -15.48 -6.87
N HIS A 122 17.44 -15.44 -7.32
CA HIS A 122 18.58 -15.13 -6.46
C HIS A 122 18.58 -13.65 -6.09
N VAL A 123 18.81 -13.35 -4.82
CA VAL A 123 18.93 -11.97 -4.34
C VAL A 123 20.20 -11.31 -4.87
N LEU A 124 20.06 -10.21 -5.54
CA LEU A 124 21.16 -9.40 -6.08
C LEU A 124 21.42 -8.17 -5.23
N MET A 125 20.34 -7.52 -4.80
CA MET A 125 20.34 -6.33 -3.95
C MET A 125 19.11 -6.33 -3.04
N SER A 126 19.20 -5.59 -1.94
CA SER A 126 18.10 -5.41 -1.00
C SER A 126 17.79 -3.93 -0.79
N GLY A 127 16.70 -3.64 -0.07
CA GLY A 127 16.34 -2.27 0.29
C GLY A 127 17.45 -1.53 1.06
N SER A 128 18.32 -2.25 1.77
CA SER A 128 19.47 -1.65 2.45
C SER A 128 20.53 -1.07 1.50
N ASP A 129 20.56 -1.50 0.24
CA ASP A 129 21.46 -0.99 -0.81
C ASP A 129 20.93 0.30 -1.47
N ILE A 130 19.70 0.69 -1.17
CA ILE A 130 19.03 1.90 -1.70
C ILE A 130 19.25 3.06 -0.72
N LYS A 131 19.52 4.25 -1.24
CA LYS A 131 19.58 5.47 -0.43
C LYS A 131 18.20 5.80 0.13
N GLN A 132 18.13 5.96 1.44
CA GLN A 132 16.89 6.33 2.13
C GLN A 132 16.32 7.64 1.57
N GLY A 133 14.99 7.70 1.40
CA GLY A 133 14.30 8.89 0.90
C GLY A 133 14.59 9.24 -0.57
N SER A 134 15.35 8.42 -1.30
CA SER A 134 15.68 8.69 -2.70
C SER A 134 14.64 8.18 -3.69
N ALA A 135 13.74 7.31 -3.27
CA ALA A 135 12.68 6.79 -4.13
C ALA A 135 11.63 7.87 -4.40
N LYS A 136 11.33 8.11 -5.68
CA LYS A 136 10.33 9.07 -6.14
C LYS A 136 9.51 8.43 -7.23
N GLN A 137 8.21 8.71 -7.22
CA GLN A 137 7.35 8.42 -8.35
C GLN A 137 7.38 9.61 -9.31
N GLU A 138 7.69 9.35 -10.55
CA GLU A 138 7.72 10.33 -11.63
C GLU A 138 6.87 9.80 -12.79
N PHE A 139 6.49 10.68 -13.71
CA PHE A 139 5.80 10.28 -14.94
C PHE A 139 6.68 10.64 -16.13
N LYS A 140 6.90 9.68 -17.02
CA LYS A 140 7.60 9.96 -18.27
C LYS A 140 6.86 11.02 -19.07
N GLN A 141 7.52 12.11 -19.41
CA GLN A 141 6.91 13.24 -20.14
C GLN A 141 6.34 12.83 -21.50
N GLU A 142 6.98 11.87 -22.18
CA GLU A 142 6.58 11.42 -23.50
C GLU A 142 5.40 10.44 -23.50
N THR A 143 5.31 9.55 -22.54
CA THR A 143 4.33 8.46 -22.51
C THR A 143 3.32 8.55 -21.38
N ASN A 144 3.49 9.52 -20.46
CA ASN A 144 2.72 9.66 -19.23
C ASN A 144 2.64 8.36 -18.39
N GLN A 145 3.63 7.48 -18.56
CA GLN A 145 3.72 6.24 -17.80
C GLN A 145 4.36 6.49 -16.44
N PRO A 146 3.80 5.92 -15.38
CA PRO A 146 4.40 6.02 -14.06
C PRO A 146 5.75 5.30 -14.02
N THR A 147 6.73 5.98 -13.46
CA THR A 147 8.11 5.53 -13.32
C THR A 147 8.53 5.71 -11.87
N VAL A 148 9.32 4.81 -11.34
CA VAL A 148 9.95 4.97 -10.02
C VAL A 148 11.43 5.17 -10.20
N THR A 149 11.93 6.31 -9.71
CA THR A 149 13.36 6.61 -9.66
C THR A 149 13.88 6.44 -8.23
N PHE A 150 15.06 5.90 -8.06
CA PHE A 150 15.75 5.81 -6.78
C PHE A 150 17.27 5.83 -6.94
N LYS A 151 17.98 6.08 -5.84
CA LYS A 151 19.44 6.08 -5.85
C LYS A 151 19.99 4.89 -5.06
N VAL A 152 20.99 4.21 -5.64
CA VAL A 152 21.73 3.16 -4.94
C VAL A 152 22.86 3.76 -4.10
N LYS A 153 23.19 3.12 -2.98
CA LYS A 153 24.28 3.55 -2.10
C LYS A 153 25.67 3.33 -2.73
N SER A 154 25.84 2.23 -3.45
CA SER A 154 27.08 1.87 -4.13
C SER A 154 26.88 1.70 -5.62
N LYS A 155 27.44 2.63 -6.40
CA LYS A 155 27.46 2.60 -7.86
C LYS A 155 28.23 1.38 -8.38
N ASP A 156 29.36 1.03 -7.73
CA ASP A 156 30.21 -0.09 -8.13
C ASP A 156 29.51 -1.44 -7.90
N LYS A 157 28.78 -1.59 -6.77
CA LYS A 157 27.96 -2.78 -6.53
C LYS A 157 26.90 -2.93 -7.60
N PHE A 158 26.19 -1.85 -7.94
CA PHE A 158 25.14 -1.86 -8.96
C PHE A 158 25.70 -2.18 -10.34
N LYS A 159 26.86 -1.60 -10.72
CA LYS A 159 27.56 -1.92 -11.97
C LYS A 159 27.91 -3.41 -12.05
N LYS A 160 28.51 -3.98 -11.00
CA LYS A 160 28.85 -5.43 -10.95
C LYS A 160 27.62 -6.32 -11.06
N VAL A 161 26.52 -5.94 -10.41
CA VAL A 161 25.25 -6.68 -10.47
C VAL A 161 24.69 -6.65 -11.89
N THR A 162 24.59 -5.47 -12.50
CA THR A 162 24.06 -5.32 -13.87
C THR A 162 24.99 -5.98 -14.91
N GLU A 163 26.31 -5.97 -14.72
CA GLU A 163 27.26 -6.70 -15.54
C GLU A 163 27.06 -8.22 -15.46
N LYS A 164 26.79 -8.75 -14.25
CA LYS A 164 26.51 -10.17 -14.07
C LYS A 164 25.22 -10.60 -14.75
N ILE A 165 24.17 -9.74 -14.67
CA ILE A 165 22.87 -10.02 -15.29
C ILE A 165 22.95 -9.95 -16.81
N SER A 166 23.58 -8.92 -17.37
CA SER A 166 23.68 -8.71 -18.82
C SER A 166 24.35 -9.85 -19.57
N LYS A 167 25.15 -10.68 -18.87
CA LYS A 167 25.79 -11.88 -19.42
C LYS A 167 24.92 -13.15 -19.34
N LYS A 168 23.77 -13.09 -18.66
CA LYS A 168 22.85 -14.23 -18.53
C LYS A 168 21.94 -14.32 -19.75
N ARG A 169 21.48 -15.53 -20.06
CA ARG A 169 20.47 -15.76 -21.09
C ARG A 169 19.16 -15.05 -20.76
N ASP A 170 18.72 -15.17 -19.51
CA ASP A 170 17.56 -14.46 -18.97
C ASP A 170 18.08 -13.23 -18.22
N ASN A 171 18.43 -12.18 -18.97
CA ASN A 171 19.05 -10.95 -18.47
C ASN A 171 18.06 -10.01 -17.76
N VAL A 172 17.17 -10.57 -16.94
CA VAL A 172 16.09 -9.83 -16.28
C VAL A 172 16.45 -9.51 -14.84
N MET A 173 16.21 -8.27 -14.45
CA MET A 173 16.27 -7.78 -13.08
C MET A 173 14.84 -7.57 -12.58
N VAL A 174 14.45 -8.28 -11.53
CA VAL A 174 13.10 -8.31 -10.99
C VAL A 174 13.06 -7.64 -9.63
N VAL A 175 12.19 -6.65 -9.47
CA VAL A 175 11.97 -5.95 -8.21
C VAL A 175 10.78 -6.55 -7.49
N TRP A 176 11.03 -7.03 -6.29
CA TRP A 176 10.04 -7.64 -5.43
C TRP A 176 9.83 -6.83 -4.16
N LEU A 177 8.59 -6.76 -3.73
CA LEU A 177 8.23 -6.38 -2.38
C LEU A 177 7.68 -7.61 -1.67
N ASP A 178 8.25 -7.93 -0.50
CA ASP A 178 7.81 -9.07 0.33
C ASP A 178 7.85 -10.42 -0.42
N PHE A 179 9.00 -10.74 -1.03
CA PHE A 179 9.21 -12.06 -1.65
C PHE A 179 9.15 -13.16 -0.60
N GLU A 180 8.23 -14.11 -0.78
CA GLU A 180 7.99 -15.22 0.13
C GLU A 180 8.53 -16.55 -0.41
N LYS A 181 8.73 -17.52 0.50
CA LYS A 181 9.12 -18.89 0.11
C LYS A 181 8.03 -19.51 -0.77
N GLY A 182 8.38 -19.82 -2.01
CA GLY A 182 7.47 -20.38 -3.02
C GLY A 182 7.06 -19.41 -4.11
N ASP A 183 7.35 -18.10 -3.95
CA ASP A 183 7.27 -17.15 -5.04
C ASP A 183 8.36 -17.44 -6.07
N SER A 184 8.08 -17.14 -7.35
CA SER A 184 9.03 -17.30 -8.42
C SER A 184 8.72 -16.36 -9.58
N TYR A 185 9.75 -15.73 -10.13
CA TYR A 185 9.60 -14.88 -11.30
C TYR A 185 8.95 -15.62 -12.46
N LYS A 186 9.40 -16.84 -12.75
CA LYS A 186 8.86 -17.62 -13.88
C LYS A 186 7.36 -17.92 -13.75
N LYS A 187 6.89 -18.20 -12.53
CA LYS A 187 5.46 -18.41 -12.26
C LYS A 187 4.65 -17.13 -12.42
N GLU A 188 5.15 -16.04 -11.88
CA GLU A 188 4.44 -14.75 -11.91
C GLU A 188 4.48 -14.10 -13.30
N ALA A 189 5.57 -14.26 -14.05
CA ALA A 189 5.66 -13.81 -15.44
C ALA A 189 4.65 -14.54 -16.35
N LYS A 190 4.42 -15.84 -16.11
CA LYS A 190 3.37 -16.60 -16.82
C LYS A 190 1.98 -16.06 -16.52
N LYS A 191 1.68 -15.73 -15.25
CA LYS A 191 0.41 -15.08 -14.88
C LYS A 191 0.24 -13.73 -15.59
N GLN A 192 1.31 -12.94 -15.70
CA GLN A 192 1.28 -11.67 -16.42
C GLN A 192 0.95 -11.86 -17.91
N GLN A 193 1.51 -12.88 -18.55
CA GLN A 193 1.16 -13.24 -19.94
C GLN A 193 -0.31 -13.66 -20.08
N GLU A 194 -0.89 -14.27 -19.04
CA GLU A 194 -2.32 -14.60 -18.98
C GLU A 194 -3.22 -13.38 -18.63
N GLY A 195 -2.66 -12.18 -18.59
CA GLY A 195 -3.39 -10.94 -18.23
C GLY A 195 -3.69 -10.76 -16.74
N LYS A 196 -3.10 -11.60 -15.88
CA LYS A 196 -3.23 -11.50 -14.42
C LYS A 196 -2.14 -10.59 -13.84
N LYS A 197 -2.42 -9.93 -12.74
CA LYS A 197 -1.44 -9.08 -12.04
C LYS A 197 -0.36 -9.95 -11.37
N PRO A 198 0.93 -9.76 -11.69
CA PRO A 198 2.00 -10.47 -11.01
C PRO A 198 2.23 -9.93 -9.60
N LYS A 199 2.89 -10.71 -8.75
CA LYS A 199 3.29 -10.28 -7.40
C LYS A 199 4.51 -9.34 -7.40
N PHE A 200 5.39 -9.45 -8.40
CA PHE A 200 6.55 -8.55 -8.48
C PHE A 200 6.12 -7.13 -8.91
N ILE A 201 6.89 -6.13 -8.49
CA ILE A 201 6.62 -4.73 -8.82
C ILE A 201 6.97 -4.43 -10.27
N SER A 202 8.15 -4.88 -10.70
CA SER A 202 8.68 -4.64 -12.04
C SER A 202 9.70 -5.71 -12.42
N ALA A 203 9.79 -5.99 -13.72
CA ALA A 203 10.83 -6.81 -14.31
C ALA A 203 11.36 -6.09 -15.56
N ALA A 204 12.66 -5.86 -15.61
CA ALA A 204 13.32 -5.13 -16.68
C ALA A 204 14.54 -5.89 -17.20
N SER A 205 14.72 -5.95 -18.52
CA SER A 205 15.93 -6.50 -19.14
C SER A 205 17.11 -5.56 -18.93
N VAL A 206 18.27 -6.16 -18.72
CA VAL A 206 19.55 -5.44 -18.52
C VAL A 206 20.51 -5.90 -19.60
N ASP A 207 20.61 -5.16 -20.70
CA ASP A 207 21.40 -5.54 -21.86
C ASP A 207 22.87 -5.19 -21.73
N GLN A 208 23.20 -4.22 -20.86
CA GLN A 208 24.56 -3.75 -20.64
C GLN A 208 24.79 -3.31 -19.18
N PRO A 209 26.05 -3.30 -18.70
CA PRO A 209 26.38 -2.82 -17.36
C PRO A 209 25.97 -1.36 -17.16
N ILE A 210 25.24 -1.07 -16.07
CA ILE A 210 24.78 0.28 -15.76
C ILE A 210 25.73 0.94 -14.77
N ASN A 211 26.44 1.96 -15.22
CA ASN A 211 27.37 2.71 -14.41
C ASN A 211 26.73 4.00 -13.87
N SER A 212 25.63 3.86 -13.14
CA SER A 212 24.89 4.98 -12.55
C SER A 212 24.52 4.69 -11.09
N SER A 213 24.46 5.74 -10.29
CA SER A 213 23.86 5.68 -8.95
C SER A 213 22.35 5.94 -8.96
N SER A 214 21.81 6.49 -10.04
CA SER A 214 20.38 6.72 -10.23
C SER A 214 19.80 5.60 -11.08
N VAL A 215 18.73 4.99 -10.60
CA VAL A 215 18.03 3.87 -11.25
C VAL A 215 16.61 4.31 -11.53
N GLU A 216 16.16 4.06 -12.74
CA GLU A 216 14.79 4.29 -13.17
C GLU A 216 14.15 2.93 -13.46
N ILE A 217 12.98 2.69 -12.89
CA ILE A 217 12.15 1.53 -13.18
C ILE A 217 10.89 2.01 -13.86
N SER A 218 10.71 1.65 -15.12
CA SER A 218 9.52 1.95 -15.91
C SER A 218 8.80 0.65 -16.28
N GLY A 219 7.44 0.68 -16.24
CA GLY A 219 6.59 -0.45 -16.59
C GLY A 219 6.08 -1.23 -15.36
N GLY A 220 4.97 -1.95 -15.55
CA GLY A 220 4.33 -2.75 -14.48
C GLY A 220 3.47 -1.97 -13.49
N PHE A 221 3.52 -0.65 -13.52
CA PHE A 221 2.68 0.19 -12.67
C PHE A 221 1.33 0.45 -13.37
N ASN A 222 0.29 -0.27 -12.97
CA ASN A 222 -1.08 0.10 -13.37
C ASN A 222 -1.44 1.42 -12.66
N GLY A 223 -1.31 2.54 -13.36
CA GLY A 223 -1.87 3.79 -12.93
C GLY A 223 -3.37 3.60 -12.71
N LYS A 224 -3.89 3.92 -11.51
CA LYS A 224 -5.33 4.05 -11.30
C LYS A 224 -5.85 4.97 -12.40
N LYS A 225 -6.67 4.45 -13.30
CA LYS A 225 -7.51 5.29 -14.15
C LYS A 225 -8.33 6.14 -13.20
N ARG A 226 -8.07 7.44 -13.16
CA ARG A 226 -9.03 8.40 -12.60
C ARG A 226 -10.25 8.36 -13.52
N CYS A 227 -11.34 7.82 -13.01
CA CYS A 227 -12.67 8.14 -13.54
C CYS A 227 -13.07 9.52 -13.05
#